data_275702653cce19e9bf82c395d1c78b09
#
_entry.id   275702653cce19e9bf82c395d1c78b09
#
_cell.length_a   1.000
_cell.length_b   1.000
_cell.length_c   1.000
_cell.angle_alpha   90.00
_cell.angle_beta   90.00
_cell.angle_gamma   90.00
#
_symmetry.space_group_name_H-M   'P 1'
#
loop_
_entity.id
_entity.type
_entity.pdbx_description
1 polymer ?
#
loop_
_entity_poly.entity_id
_entity_poly.type
_entity_poly.pdbx_seq_one_letter_code
_entity_poly.pdbx_strand_id
1 'polypeptide(L)'
;MVRVYLPATITDLADPDGLAPRRAHAVTGALSTALPHDDEEGREYAAQLAAADASVLLLAAQPAAPRRRVVVSADLAVQATGHVTDPDAAPSAIEVVVTVAWSQVACVHVDEAAAEADVAAAIDGELTAAERLVERDLLWYDVSELAAFVADSR
;
A
#
# COMPACT_ATOMS: atom_id res chain seq x y z
N MET A 1 -6.60 -9.52 15.79
CA MET A 1 -5.79 -8.63 14.94
C MET A 1 -6.15 -8.86 13.48
N VAL A 2 -6.15 -7.78 12.72
CA VAL A 2 -6.42 -7.81 11.28
C VAL A 2 -5.15 -7.36 10.56
N ARG A 3 -4.69 -8.13 9.57
CA ARG A 3 -3.62 -7.72 8.67
C ARG A 3 -4.18 -6.71 7.67
N VAL A 4 -3.62 -5.51 7.66
CA VAL A 4 -4.01 -4.45 6.73
C VAL A 4 -2.82 -4.04 5.85
N TYR A 5 -3.12 -3.62 4.64
CA TYR A 5 -2.16 -3.15 3.64
C TYR A 5 -2.45 -1.68 3.35
N LEU A 6 -1.57 -0.79 3.81
CA LEU A 6 -1.76 0.65 3.71
C LEU A 6 -0.94 1.19 2.53
N PRO A 7 -1.58 1.89 1.59
CA PRO A 7 -0.83 2.62 0.59
C PRO A 7 -0.07 3.77 1.25
N ALA A 8 1.16 3.98 0.84
CA ALA A 8 2.03 5.01 1.39
C ALA A 8 2.99 5.54 0.31
N THR A 9 3.82 6.51 0.70
CA THR A 9 4.92 7.04 -0.11
C THR A 9 6.22 6.94 0.70
N ILE A 10 7.36 7.09 0.04
CA ILE A 10 8.65 7.12 0.77
C ILE A 10 8.68 8.29 1.77
N THR A 11 8.06 9.41 1.44
CA THR A 11 7.93 10.55 2.34
C THR A 11 7.20 10.18 3.63
N ASP A 12 6.15 9.36 3.53
CA ASP A 12 5.41 8.87 4.71
C ASP A 12 6.29 8.02 5.63
N LEU A 13 7.23 7.25 5.07
CA LEU A 13 8.13 6.39 5.86
C LEU A 13 9.10 7.18 6.75
N ALA A 14 9.28 8.47 6.48
CA ALA A 14 10.15 9.34 7.25
C ALA A 14 9.47 9.91 8.51
N ASP A 15 8.15 9.80 8.64
CA ASP A 15 7.42 10.33 9.79
C ASP A 15 7.64 9.44 11.03
N PRO A 16 8.23 9.96 12.13
CA PRO A 16 8.49 9.16 13.31
C PRO A 16 7.22 8.72 14.06
N ASP A 17 6.09 9.39 13.85
CA ASP A 17 4.82 9.10 14.52
C ASP A 17 4.06 7.94 13.87
N GLY A 18 4.46 7.51 12.67
CA GLY A 18 3.80 6.46 11.91
C GLY A 18 2.98 6.99 10.74
N LEU A 19 1.97 6.23 10.35
CA LEU A 19 1.10 6.57 9.23
C LEU A 19 -0.22 7.17 9.73
N ALA A 20 -0.58 8.34 9.20
CA ALA A 20 -1.88 8.96 9.46
C ALA A 20 -3.05 8.07 9.00
N PRO A 21 -4.25 8.21 9.60
CA PRO A 21 -5.45 7.50 9.16
C PRO A 21 -5.67 7.65 7.66
N ARG A 22 -6.07 6.55 7.02
CA ARG A 22 -6.26 6.52 5.56
C ARG A 22 -7.08 5.33 5.13
N ARG A 23 -7.56 5.37 3.88
CA ARG A 23 -8.10 4.17 3.25
C ARG A 23 -6.97 3.16 3.05
N ALA A 24 -7.27 1.90 3.34
CA ALA A 24 -6.34 0.80 3.21
C ALA A 24 -7.04 -0.42 2.61
N HIS A 25 -6.38 -1.55 2.59
CA HIS A 25 -6.91 -2.78 2.02
C HIS A 25 -6.68 -3.95 2.97
N ALA A 26 -7.58 -4.91 2.93
CA ALA A 26 -7.51 -6.12 3.76
C ALA A 26 -8.31 -7.24 3.09
N VAL A 27 -8.19 -8.46 3.61
CA VAL A 27 -9.07 -9.57 3.21
C VAL A 27 -10.41 -9.37 3.91
N THR A 28 -11.33 -8.73 3.19
CA THR A 28 -12.70 -8.47 3.63
C THR A 28 -13.62 -9.62 3.21
N GLY A 29 -14.84 -9.65 3.75
CA GLY A 29 -15.88 -10.54 3.26
C GLY A 29 -16.22 -10.32 1.78
N ALA A 30 -16.23 -9.05 1.33
CA ALA A 30 -16.46 -8.71 -0.07
C ALA A 30 -15.35 -9.24 -0.98
N LEU A 31 -14.09 -9.15 -0.55
CA LEU A 31 -12.96 -9.70 -1.31
C LEU A 31 -13.05 -11.23 -1.40
N SER A 32 -13.37 -11.89 -0.29
CA SER A 32 -13.55 -13.34 -0.27
C SER A 32 -14.68 -13.80 -1.19
N THR A 33 -15.74 -13.03 -1.29
CA THR A 33 -16.85 -13.27 -2.23
C THR A 33 -16.44 -13.06 -3.67
N ALA A 34 -15.62 -12.02 -3.93
CA ALA A 34 -15.11 -11.72 -5.29
C ALA A 34 -14.08 -12.75 -5.77
N LEU A 35 -13.34 -13.37 -4.86
CA LEU A 35 -12.29 -14.35 -5.14
C LEU A 35 -12.59 -15.69 -4.44
N PRO A 36 -13.70 -16.37 -4.80
CA PRO A 36 -14.16 -17.53 -4.05
C PRO A 36 -13.25 -18.76 -4.20
N HIS A 37 -12.45 -18.81 -5.26
CA HIS A 37 -11.56 -19.93 -5.57
C HIS A 37 -10.12 -19.71 -5.11
N ASP A 38 -9.78 -18.50 -4.65
CA ASP A 38 -8.47 -18.20 -4.11
C ASP A 38 -8.37 -18.67 -2.65
N ASP A 39 -7.17 -19.08 -2.24
CA ASP A 39 -6.86 -19.34 -0.84
C ASP A 39 -6.61 -18.03 -0.10
N GLU A 40 -6.32 -18.13 1.21
CA GLU A 40 -6.06 -16.95 2.06
C GLU A 40 -4.87 -16.14 1.54
N GLU A 41 -3.79 -16.81 1.17
CA GLU A 41 -2.57 -16.17 0.64
C GLU A 41 -2.86 -15.40 -0.67
N GLY A 42 -3.66 -15.98 -1.56
CA GLY A 42 -4.06 -15.33 -2.80
C GLY A 42 -4.91 -14.09 -2.55
N ARG A 43 -5.79 -14.11 -1.55
CA ARG A 43 -6.61 -12.96 -1.17
C ARG A 43 -5.78 -11.86 -0.51
N GLU A 44 -4.82 -12.23 0.34
CA GLU A 44 -3.87 -11.27 0.92
C GLU A 44 -3.04 -10.59 -0.16
N TYR A 45 -2.57 -11.35 -1.13
CA TYR A 45 -1.84 -10.80 -2.28
C TYR A 45 -2.69 -9.83 -3.09
N ALA A 46 -3.97 -10.15 -3.34
CA ALA A 46 -4.89 -9.26 -4.03
C ALA A 46 -5.10 -7.94 -3.27
N ALA A 47 -5.22 -8.00 -1.94
CA ALA A 47 -5.33 -6.81 -1.11
C ALA A 47 -4.05 -5.96 -1.16
N GLN A 48 -2.88 -6.59 -1.16
CA GLN A 48 -1.59 -5.92 -1.29
C GLN A 48 -1.46 -5.22 -2.66
N LEU A 49 -1.86 -5.87 -3.74
CA LEU A 49 -1.85 -5.27 -5.08
C LEU A 49 -2.78 -4.06 -5.17
N ALA A 50 -3.97 -4.14 -4.55
CA ALA A 50 -4.88 -3.00 -4.48
C ALA A 50 -4.27 -1.81 -3.72
N ALA A 51 -3.52 -2.08 -2.65
CA ALA A 51 -2.79 -1.04 -1.92
C ALA A 51 -1.66 -0.44 -2.76
N ALA A 52 -0.96 -1.24 -3.57
CA ALA A 52 0.06 -0.75 -4.49
C ALA A 52 -0.54 0.20 -5.55
N ASP A 53 -1.70 -0.14 -6.11
CA ASP A 53 -2.41 0.74 -7.05
C ASP A 53 -2.84 2.04 -6.36
N ALA A 54 -3.33 1.96 -5.13
CA ALA A 54 -3.71 3.13 -4.34
C ALA A 54 -2.48 4.02 -4.02
N SER A 55 -1.29 3.45 -3.87
CA SER A 55 -0.05 4.21 -3.69
C SER A 55 0.25 5.10 -4.90
N VAL A 56 -0.04 4.65 -6.12
CA VAL A 56 0.11 5.47 -7.34
C VAL A 56 -0.78 6.71 -7.26
N LEU A 57 -2.01 6.56 -6.76
CA LEU A 57 -2.93 7.69 -6.59
C LEU A 57 -2.42 8.69 -5.54
N LEU A 58 -1.82 8.21 -4.45
CA LEU A 58 -1.16 9.09 -3.47
C LEU A 58 -0.01 9.86 -4.10
N LEU A 59 0.81 9.19 -4.89
CA LEU A 59 1.96 9.80 -5.58
C LEU A 59 1.50 10.87 -6.57
N ALA A 60 0.39 10.66 -7.27
CA ALA A 60 -0.18 11.66 -8.16
C ALA A 60 -0.53 12.96 -7.42
N ALA A 61 -0.96 12.87 -6.16
CA ALA A 61 -1.28 14.00 -5.30
C ALA A 61 -0.06 14.60 -4.57
N GLN A 62 1.10 13.95 -4.64
CA GLN A 62 2.33 14.35 -3.95
C GLN A 62 3.52 14.45 -4.92
N PRO A 63 3.58 15.50 -5.77
CA PRO A 63 4.60 15.58 -6.83
C PRO A 63 6.05 15.55 -6.33
N ALA A 64 6.29 15.96 -5.08
CA ALA A 64 7.62 15.99 -4.48
C ALA A 64 8.08 14.63 -3.94
N ALA A 65 7.17 13.65 -3.78
CA ALA A 65 7.54 12.34 -3.27
C ALA A 65 8.26 11.51 -4.35
N PRO A 66 9.25 10.69 -3.97
CA PRO A 66 9.88 9.76 -4.91
C PRO A 66 8.84 8.85 -5.59
N ARG A 67 8.98 8.65 -6.89
CA ARG A 67 8.04 7.91 -7.75
C ARG A 67 8.18 6.40 -7.58
N ARG A 68 8.04 5.92 -6.35
CA ARG A 68 8.13 4.51 -5.99
C ARG A 68 6.89 4.14 -5.17
N ARG A 69 6.18 3.08 -5.57
CA ARG A 69 5.03 2.59 -4.81
C ARG A 69 5.49 2.03 -3.47
N VAL A 70 4.69 2.26 -2.44
CA VAL A 70 4.95 1.77 -1.09
C VAL A 70 3.67 1.15 -0.54
N VAL A 71 3.79 -0.05 0.03
CA VAL A 71 2.72 -0.72 0.77
C VAL A 71 3.24 -1.08 2.16
N VAL A 72 2.57 -0.59 3.18
CA VAL A 72 2.90 -0.90 4.57
C VAL A 72 1.93 -1.97 5.07
N SER A 73 2.46 -3.10 5.53
CA SER A 73 1.65 -4.18 6.12
C SER A 73 1.69 -4.05 7.64
N ALA A 74 0.52 -3.95 8.26
CA ALA A 74 0.40 -3.78 9.70
C ALA A 74 -0.64 -4.73 10.28
N ASP A 75 -0.48 -5.08 11.55
CA ASP A 75 -1.45 -5.86 12.31
C ASP A 75 -2.17 -4.93 13.29
N LEU A 76 -3.47 -4.71 13.05
CA LEU A 76 -4.28 -3.76 13.80
C LEU A 76 -5.44 -4.46 14.52
N ALA A 77 -5.87 -3.87 15.64
CA ALA A 77 -7.13 -4.25 16.27
C ALA A 77 -8.31 -3.95 15.34
N VAL A 78 -9.35 -4.76 15.37
CA VAL A 78 -10.56 -4.55 14.54
C VAL A 78 -11.15 -3.15 14.75
N GLN A 79 -11.09 -2.63 15.98
CA GLN A 79 -11.60 -1.30 16.34
C GLN A 79 -10.85 -0.15 15.65
N ALA A 80 -9.65 -0.41 15.15
CA ALA A 80 -8.87 0.58 14.39
C ALA A 80 -9.30 0.66 12.92
N THR A 81 -10.21 -0.21 12.50
CA THR A 81 -10.70 -0.31 11.11
C THR A 81 -12.19 -0.02 11.03
N GLY A 82 -12.62 0.45 9.88
CA GLY A 82 -14.02 0.73 9.58
C GLY A 82 -14.40 0.29 8.17
N HIS A 83 -15.70 0.26 7.92
CA HIS A 83 -16.24 -0.08 6.61
C HIS A 83 -16.15 1.12 5.65
N VAL A 84 -15.91 0.83 4.39
CA VAL A 84 -16.00 1.82 3.31
C VAL A 84 -17.44 1.82 2.78
N THR A 85 -18.03 3.02 2.70
CA THR A 85 -19.41 3.20 2.22
C THR A 85 -19.50 3.51 0.72
N ASP A 86 -18.37 3.81 0.06
CA ASP A 86 -18.31 4.09 -1.37
C ASP A 86 -18.62 2.82 -2.18
N PRO A 87 -19.71 2.79 -2.99
CA PRO A 87 -20.07 1.60 -3.77
C PRO A 87 -19.06 1.28 -4.87
N ASP A 88 -18.23 2.25 -5.28
CA ASP A 88 -17.21 2.08 -6.32
C ASP A 88 -15.84 1.66 -5.75
N ALA A 89 -15.74 1.53 -4.41
CA ALA A 89 -14.51 1.09 -3.78
C ALA A 89 -14.16 -0.36 -4.13
N ALA A 90 -12.87 -0.67 -4.16
CA ALA A 90 -12.40 -2.04 -4.36
C ALA A 90 -12.95 -2.97 -3.27
N PRO A 91 -13.20 -4.26 -3.58
CA PRO A 91 -13.72 -5.20 -2.57
C PRO A 91 -12.85 -5.34 -1.32
N SER A 92 -11.53 -5.11 -1.44
CA SER A 92 -10.58 -5.14 -0.34
C SER A 92 -10.55 -3.87 0.51
N ALA A 93 -11.21 -2.79 0.09
CA ALA A 93 -11.10 -1.47 0.73
C ALA A 93 -11.68 -1.45 2.15
N ILE A 94 -10.92 -0.83 3.05
CA ILE A 94 -11.34 -0.54 4.44
C ILE A 94 -10.88 0.88 4.80
N GLU A 95 -11.42 1.41 5.88
CA GLU A 95 -10.89 2.65 6.48
C GLU A 95 -10.03 2.29 7.69
N VAL A 96 -8.83 2.85 7.77
CA VAL A 96 -8.02 2.85 9.00
C VAL A 96 -8.25 4.19 9.68
N VAL A 97 -8.82 4.16 10.88
CA VAL A 97 -9.33 5.36 11.58
C VAL A 97 -8.40 5.88 12.66
N VAL A 98 -7.25 5.25 12.81
CA VAL A 98 -6.22 5.63 13.80
C VAL A 98 -4.88 5.87 13.11
N THR A 99 -3.97 6.57 13.79
CA THR A 99 -2.56 6.61 13.38
C THR A 99 -1.94 5.24 13.63
N VAL A 100 -1.26 4.69 12.63
CA VAL A 100 -0.58 3.39 12.71
C VAL A 100 0.87 3.63 13.15
N ALA A 101 1.20 3.22 14.37
CA ALA A 101 2.56 3.32 14.88
C ALA A 101 3.48 2.30 14.22
N TRP A 102 4.76 2.63 14.07
CA TRP A 102 5.74 1.71 13.48
C TRP A 102 5.85 0.38 14.22
N SER A 103 5.56 0.36 15.53
CA SER A 103 5.51 -0.87 16.33
C SER A 103 4.40 -1.85 15.91
N GLN A 104 3.40 -1.37 15.18
CA GLN A 104 2.30 -2.19 14.65
C GLN A 104 2.57 -2.71 13.23
N VAL A 105 3.63 -2.22 12.60
CA VAL A 105 4.01 -2.57 11.23
C VAL A 105 4.77 -3.89 11.22
N ALA A 106 4.34 -4.82 10.37
CA ALA A 106 5.01 -6.10 10.18
C ALA A 106 6.15 -6.01 9.16
N CYS A 107 5.91 -5.32 8.06
CA CYS A 107 6.91 -5.14 6.99
C CYS A 107 6.47 -4.03 6.03
N VAL A 108 7.38 -3.64 5.15
CA VAL A 108 7.12 -2.64 4.11
C VAL A 108 7.58 -3.18 2.77
N HIS A 109 6.76 -2.99 1.75
CA HIS A 109 7.09 -3.31 0.36
C HIS A 109 7.27 -2.02 -0.42
N VAL A 110 8.37 -1.91 -1.16
CA VAL A 110 8.73 -0.70 -1.91
C VAL A 110 9.21 -1.09 -3.30
N ASP A 111 8.83 -0.32 -4.31
CA ASP A 111 9.39 -0.47 -5.66
C ASP A 111 10.91 -0.30 -5.64
N GLU A 112 11.59 -1.04 -6.49
CA GLU A 112 12.99 -0.74 -6.80
C GLU A 112 13.12 0.59 -7.56
N ALA A 113 14.30 1.19 -7.53
CA ALA A 113 14.53 2.47 -8.21
C ALA A 113 14.26 2.40 -9.72
N ALA A 114 14.47 1.25 -10.35
CA ALA A 114 14.20 1.04 -11.78
C ALA A 114 12.71 1.19 -12.15
N ALA A 115 11.80 1.12 -11.19
CA ALA A 115 10.37 1.31 -11.44
C ALA A 115 9.94 2.78 -11.52
N GLU A 116 10.77 3.74 -11.12
CA GLU A 116 10.40 5.15 -11.01
C GLU A 116 9.87 5.74 -12.33
N ALA A 117 10.49 5.40 -13.45
CA ALA A 117 10.05 5.89 -14.75
C ALA A 117 8.65 5.36 -15.11
N ASP A 118 8.38 4.09 -14.84
CA ASP A 118 7.06 3.49 -15.10
C ASP A 118 5.98 4.08 -14.18
N VAL A 119 6.31 4.34 -12.91
CA VAL A 119 5.39 4.98 -11.98
C VAL A 119 5.04 6.39 -12.44
N ALA A 120 6.04 7.20 -12.81
CA ALA A 120 5.82 8.54 -13.33
C ALA A 120 4.96 8.54 -14.60
N ALA A 121 5.23 7.64 -15.53
CA ALA A 121 4.47 7.52 -16.76
C ALA A 121 3.02 7.05 -16.51
N ALA A 122 2.82 6.13 -15.57
CA ALA A 122 1.47 5.67 -15.19
C ALA A 122 0.66 6.81 -14.54
N ILE A 123 1.28 7.66 -13.74
CA ILE A 123 0.64 8.87 -13.18
C ILE A 123 0.19 9.80 -14.31
N ASP A 124 0.97 9.93 -15.37
CA ASP A 124 0.63 10.74 -16.54
C ASP A 124 -0.42 10.07 -17.46
N GLY A 125 -0.92 8.89 -17.10
CA GLY A 125 -1.99 8.19 -17.83
C GLY A 125 -1.51 7.23 -18.91
N GLU A 126 -0.22 6.90 -18.97
CA GLU A 126 0.30 5.93 -19.93
C GLU A 126 -0.09 4.50 -19.53
N LEU A 127 -1.00 3.89 -20.30
CA LEU A 127 -1.55 2.56 -19.99
C LEU A 127 -0.49 1.46 -20.05
N THR A 128 0.46 1.53 -20.97
CA THR A 128 1.54 0.53 -21.09
C THR A 128 2.47 0.55 -19.88
N ALA A 129 2.70 1.72 -19.30
CA ALA A 129 3.48 1.85 -18.05
C ALA A 129 2.72 1.21 -16.88
N ALA A 130 1.42 1.44 -16.78
CA ALA A 130 0.58 0.81 -15.75
C ALA A 130 0.59 -0.73 -15.87
N GLU A 131 0.55 -1.26 -17.10
CA GLU A 131 0.66 -2.69 -17.36
C GLU A 131 2.03 -3.25 -16.92
N ARG A 132 3.12 -2.53 -17.18
CA ARG A 132 4.46 -2.94 -16.72
C ARG A 132 4.56 -2.97 -15.20
N LEU A 133 3.90 -2.05 -14.50
CA LEU A 133 3.89 -2.04 -13.03
C LEU A 133 3.22 -3.29 -12.44
N VAL A 134 2.22 -3.84 -13.09
CA VAL A 134 1.56 -5.10 -12.65
C VAL A 134 2.58 -6.25 -12.62
N GLU A 135 3.54 -6.24 -13.53
CA GLU A 135 4.57 -7.29 -13.64
C GLU A 135 5.76 -7.05 -12.69
N ARG A 136 5.86 -5.89 -12.05
CA ARG A 136 6.95 -5.57 -11.14
C ARG A 136 6.60 -5.95 -9.72
N ASP A 137 7.44 -6.77 -9.08
CA ASP A 137 7.34 -7.09 -7.67
C ASP A 137 7.90 -5.95 -6.82
N LEU A 138 7.26 -5.70 -5.69
CA LEU A 138 7.76 -4.78 -4.67
C LEU A 138 8.79 -5.51 -3.79
N LEU A 139 9.86 -4.82 -3.42
CA LEU A 139 10.91 -5.36 -2.56
C LEU A 139 10.48 -5.30 -1.09
N TRP A 140 10.77 -6.37 -0.35
CA TRP A 140 10.45 -6.48 1.07
C TRP A 140 11.51 -5.84 1.95
N TYR A 141 11.08 -5.07 2.95
CA TYR A 141 11.93 -4.46 3.98
C TYR A 141 11.38 -4.71 5.36
N ASP A 142 12.25 -5.04 6.30
CA ASP A 142 11.91 -5.04 7.72
C ASP A 142 11.81 -3.58 8.24
N VAL A 143 11.01 -3.38 9.29
CA VAL A 143 10.84 -2.05 9.90
C VAL A 143 12.19 -1.47 10.35
N SER A 144 13.10 -2.29 10.84
CA SER A 144 14.43 -1.87 11.27
C SER A 144 15.30 -1.30 10.16
N GLU A 145 14.99 -1.57 8.89
CA GLU A 145 15.73 -1.10 7.73
C GLU A 145 15.24 0.26 7.20
N LEU A 146 14.09 0.74 7.65
CA LEU A 146 13.43 1.91 7.07
C LEU A 146 14.23 3.20 7.21
N ALA A 147 14.87 3.44 8.35
CA ALA A 147 15.66 4.66 8.56
C ALA A 147 16.80 4.78 7.55
N ALA A 148 17.55 3.70 7.33
CA ALA A 148 18.61 3.66 6.33
C ALA A 148 18.06 3.77 4.91
N PHE A 149 16.97 3.08 4.61
CA PHE A 149 16.33 3.13 3.30
C PHE A 149 15.87 4.56 2.95
N VAL A 150 15.21 5.25 3.87
CA VAL A 150 14.73 6.62 3.66
C VAL A 150 15.90 7.58 3.45
N ALA A 151 16.98 7.43 4.21
CA ALA A 151 18.18 8.26 4.05
C ALA A 151 18.80 8.09 2.65
N ASP A 152 18.86 6.85 2.15
CA ASP A 152 19.43 6.54 0.83
C ASP A 152 18.53 6.96 -0.35
N SER A 153 17.23 7.17 -0.09
CA SER A 153 16.23 7.50 -1.12
C SER A 153 16.00 9.01 -1.32
N ARG A 154 16.70 9.82 -0.57
CA ARG A 154 16.61 11.30 -0.67
C ARG A 154 17.50 11.86 -1.77
#